data_c33a479937916cbde347f1c91aafe491
#
_entry.id   c33a479937916cbde347f1c91aafe491
#
_cell.length_a   1.000
_cell.length_b   1.000
_cell.length_c   1.000
_cell.angle_alpha   90.00
_cell.angle_beta   90.00
_cell.angle_gamma   90.00
#
_symmetry.space_group_name_H-M   'P 1'
#
loop_
_entity.id
_entity.type
_entity.pdbx_description
1 polymer ?
#
loop_
_entity_poly.entity_id
_entity_poly.type
_entity_poly.pdbx_seq_one_letter_code
_entity_poly.pdbx_strand_id
1 'polypeptide(L)' 'MTTKEKDINNMKCWVFRMAQTTWHKTPSECMAIFTQNKLFEYINNTYNYLHLNGYRLVLHELEEILSENGVSINA' A
#
# COMPACT_ATOMS: atom_id res chain seq x y z
N MET A 1 17.06 4.53 -13.77
CA MET A 1 15.97 3.74 -13.17
C MET A 1 15.40 2.77 -14.19
N THR A 2 15.25 1.52 -13.86
CA THR A 2 14.69 0.53 -14.77
C THR A 2 13.18 0.72 -14.90
N THR A 3 12.60 0.17 -15.97
CA THR A 3 11.14 0.23 -16.17
C THR A 3 10.42 -0.41 -15.00
N LYS A 4 10.93 -1.52 -14.48
CA LYS A 4 10.33 -2.20 -13.34
C LYS A 4 10.33 -1.33 -12.09
N GLU A 5 11.43 -0.66 -11.80
CA GLU A 5 11.51 0.24 -10.64
C GLU A 5 10.52 1.38 -10.77
N LYS A 6 10.38 1.92 -11.97
CA LYS A 6 9.42 2.98 -12.24
C LYS A 6 7.99 2.49 -12.01
N ASP A 7 7.69 1.29 -12.48
CA ASP A 7 6.35 0.71 -12.32
C ASP A 7 6.04 0.42 -10.86
N ILE A 8 7.02 -0.05 -10.10
CA ILE A 8 6.87 -0.28 -8.66
C ILE A 8 6.57 1.04 -7.94
N ASN A 9 7.32 2.09 -8.28
CA ASN A 9 7.11 3.40 -7.67
C ASN A 9 5.72 3.95 -8.01
N ASN A 10 5.27 3.76 -9.25
CA ASN A 10 3.93 4.17 -9.65
C ASN A 10 2.86 3.44 -8.85
N MET A 11 3.04 2.14 -8.65
CA MET A 11 2.10 1.35 -7.84
C MET A 11 2.05 1.87 -6.42
N LYS A 12 3.21 2.13 -5.80
CA LYS A 12 3.28 2.66 -4.44
C LYS A 12 2.50 3.98 -4.33
N CYS A 13 2.70 4.88 -5.30
CA CYS A 13 2.02 6.17 -5.29
C CYS A 13 0.51 6.03 -5.42
N TRP A 14 0.04 5.23 -6.35
CA TRP A 14 -1.38 5.08 -6.59
C TRP A 14 -2.07 4.39 -5.41
N VAL A 15 -1.46 3.34 -4.89
CA VAL A 15 -2.02 2.61 -3.75
C VAL A 15 -2.05 3.51 -2.52
N PHE A 16 -1.01 4.32 -2.33
CA PHE A 16 -0.98 5.28 -1.23
C PHE A 16 -2.14 6.28 -1.32
N ARG A 17 -2.39 6.82 -2.50
CA ARG A 17 -3.52 7.74 -2.72
C ARG A 17 -4.85 7.07 -2.48
N MET A 18 -5.00 5.85 -2.96
CA MET A 18 -6.23 5.08 -2.73
C MET A 18 -6.45 4.86 -1.23
N ALA A 19 -5.39 4.55 -0.52
CA ALA A 19 -5.46 4.31 0.92
C ALA A 19 -5.92 5.58 1.66
N GLN A 20 -5.36 6.73 1.30
CA GLN A 20 -5.77 8.00 1.92
C GLN A 20 -7.27 8.22 1.77
N THR A 21 -7.78 8.01 0.57
CA THR A 21 -9.19 8.22 0.27
C THR A 21 -10.06 7.18 0.96
N THR A 22 -9.69 5.90 0.84
CA THR A 22 -10.50 4.80 1.37
C THR A 22 -10.52 4.79 2.88
N TRP A 23 -9.38 5.08 3.52
CA TRP A 23 -9.24 5.04 4.97
C TRP A 23 -9.57 6.37 5.63
N HIS A 24 -9.82 7.42 4.85
CA HIS A 24 -10.10 8.76 5.36
C HIS A 24 -9.00 9.26 6.29
N LYS A 25 -7.74 9.09 5.85
CA LYS A 25 -6.59 9.51 6.62
C LYS A 25 -5.87 10.68 5.95
N THR A 26 -5.21 11.50 6.76
CA THR A 26 -4.36 12.55 6.23
C THR A 26 -3.11 11.92 5.62
N PRO A 27 -2.39 12.65 4.74
CA PRO A 27 -1.12 12.13 4.21
C PRO A 27 -0.13 11.72 5.30
N SER A 28 -0.04 12.50 6.38
CA SER A 28 0.87 12.18 7.49
C SER A 28 0.47 10.91 8.21
N GLU A 29 -0.81 10.74 8.49
CA GLU A 29 -1.32 9.54 9.14
C GLU A 29 -1.09 8.31 8.26
N CYS A 30 -1.38 8.44 6.98
CA CYS A 30 -1.22 7.35 6.04
C CYS A 30 0.25 6.96 5.91
N MET A 31 1.15 7.95 5.83
CA MET A 31 2.58 7.69 5.76
C MET A 31 3.08 6.95 7.01
N ALA A 32 2.59 7.33 8.18
CA ALA A 32 2.96 6.66 9.42
C ALA A 32 2.52 5.19 9.40
N ILE A 33 1.29 4.93 8.95
CA ILE A 33 0.78 3.57 8.85
C ILE A 33 1.62 2.74 7.89
N PHE A 34 1.92 3.28 6.71
CA PHE A 34 2.72 2.58 5.71
C PHE A 34 4.14 2.29 6.22
N THR A 35 4.74 3.26 6.90
CA THR A 35 6.11 3.12 7.41
C THR A 35 6.18 2.12 8.56
N GLN A 36 5.28 2.23 9.53
CA GLN A 36 5.28 1.37 10.71
C GLN A 36 4.99 -0.08 10.38
N ASN A 37 4.21 -0.32 9.33
CA ASN A 37 3.82 -1.67 8.95
C ASN A 37 4.56 -2.18 7.72
N LYS A 38 5.56 -1.43 7.25
CA LYS A 38 6.44 -1.80 6.13
C LYS A 38 5.66 -2.13 4.86
N LEU A 39 4.60 -1.37 4.59
CA LEU A 39 3.75 -1.64 3.44
C LEU A 39 4.44 -1.34 2.11
N PHE A 40 5.29 -0.30 2.06
CA PHE A 40 6.06 -0.02 0.85
C PHE A 40 7.03 -1.16 0.53
N GLU A 41 7.65 -1.73 1.56
CA GLU A 41 8.55 -2.87 1.38
C GLU A 41 7.79 -4.09 0.88
N TYR A 42 6.58 -4.31 1.41
CA TYR A 42 5.72 -5.39 0.96
C TYR A 42 5.41 -5.24 -0.53
N ILE A 43 5.03 -4.04 -0.96
CA ILE A 43 4.74 -3.78 -2.38
C ILE A 43 5.97 -4.06 -3.23
N ASN A 44 7.13 -3.59 -2.79
CA ASN A 44 8.37 -3.79 -3.52
C ASN A 44 8.71 -5.28 -3.68
N ASN A 45 8.61 -6.02 -2.60
CA ASN A 45 8.98 -7.44 -2.58
C ASN A 45 7.97 -8.35 -3.28
N THR A 46 6.71 -7.91 -3.36
CA THR A 46 5.62 -8.73 -3.89
C THR A 46 5.12 -8.20 -5.24
N TYR A 47 5.82 -7.25 -5.83
CA TYR A 47 5.36 -6.58 -7.05
C TYR A 47 5.04 -7.57 -8.18
N ASN A 48 5.89 -8.60 -8.37
CA ASN A 48 5.69 -9.56 -9.45
C ASN A 48 4.33 -10.26 -9.37
N TYR A 49 3.84 -10.46 -8.16
CA TYR A 49 2.49 -11.00 -7.93
C TYR A 49 1.43 -9.91 -8.03
N LEU A 50 1.69 -8.78 -7.37
CA LEU A 50 0.69 -7.72 -7.25
C LEU A 50 0.34 -7.09 -8.59
N HIS A 51 1.31 -6.94 -9.50
CA HIS A 51 1.04 -6.26 -10.77
C HIS A 51 0.10 -7.06 -11.69
N LEU A 52 -0.10 -8.34 -11.40
CA LEU A 52 -1.05 -9.18 -12.15
C LEU A 52 -2.49 -8.90 -11.75
N ASN A 53 -2.69 -8.15 -10.69
CA ASN A 53 -4.01 -7.84 -10.14
C ASN A 53 -4.20 -6.32 -10.15
N GLY A 54 -5.44 -5.87 -10.02
CA GLY A 54 -5.71 -4.43 -9.98
C GLY A 54 -5.24 -3.81 -8.67
N TYR A 55 -5.05 -2.50 -8.67
CA TYR A 55 -4.60 -1.78 -7.47
C TYR A 55 -5.56 -1.92 -6.29
N ARG A 56 -6.84 -2.12 -6.58
CA ARG A 56 -7.84 -2.36 -5.54
C ARG A 56 -7.50 -3.59 -4.72
N LEU A 57 -7.08 -4.66 -5.40
CA LEU A 57 -6.68 -5.89 -4.72
C LEU A 57 -5.41 -5.65 -3.89
N VAL A 58 -4.48 -4.85 -4.41
CA VAL A 58 -3.28 -4.50 -3.68
C VAL A 58 -3.66 -3.81 -2.36
N LEU A 59 -4.56 -2.84 -2.43
CA LEU A 59 -5.03 -2.15 -1.23
C LEU A 59 -5.67 -3.11 -0.24
N HIS A 60 -6.48 -4.04 -0.74
CA HIS A 60 -7.12 -5.04 0.11
C HIS A 60 -6.09 -5.91 0.83
N GLU A 61 -5.03 -6.31 0.14
CA GLU A 61 -3.94 -7.07 0.72
C GLU A 61 -3.26 -6.29 1.85
N LEU A 62 -3.05 -4.99 1.64
CA LEU A 62 -2.49 -4.15 2.68
C LEU A 62 -3.40 -4.06 3.89
N GLU A 63 -4.70 -3.98 3.67
CA GLU A 63 -5.68 -3.95 4.76
C GLU A 63 -5.64 -5.23 5.58
N GLU A 64 -5.45 -6.37 4.93
CA GLU A 64 -5.31 -7.64 5.62
C GLU A 64 -4.05 -7.68 6.49
N ILE A 65 -2.95 -7.15 5.98
CA ILE A 65 -1.71 -7.07 6.75
C ILE A 65 -1.92 -6.21 8.00
N LEU A 66 -2.59 -5.07 7.85
CA LEU A 66 -2.87 -4.20 8.97
C LEU A 66 -3.76 -4.87 10.00
N SER A 67 -4.75 -5.61 9.55
CA SER A 67 -5.63 -6.36 10.45
C SER A 67 -4.84 -7.39 11.25
N GLU A 68 -3.94 -8.11 10.60
CA GLU A 68 -3.09 -9.09 11.27
C GLU A 68 -2.15 -8.43 12.28
N ASN A 69 -1.73 -7.20 12.00
CA ASN A 69 -0.86 -6.44 12.91
C ASN A 69 -1.63 -5.75 14.03
N GLY A 70 -2.95 -5.92 14.08
CA GLY A 70 -3.77 -5.30 15.11
C GLY A 70 -4.03 -3.82 14.88
N VAL A 71 -3.86 -3.33 13.66
CA VAL A 71 -4.07 -1.93 13.31
C VAL A 71 -5.50 -1.71 12.85
N SER A 72 -6.22 -0.82 13.51
CA SER A 72 -7.58 -0.44 13.11
C SER A 72 -7.50 0.79 12.21
N ILE A 73 -7.97 0.66 10.98
CA ILE A 73 -7.98 1.76 10.01
C ILE A 73 -9.38 2.31 9.77
N ASN A 74 -10.39 1.60 10.22
CA ASN A 74 -11.79 2.02 10.11
C ASN A 74 -12.26 2.55 11.47
N ALA A 75 -11.86 3.76 11.71
CA ALA A 75 -12.30 4.42 12.95
C ALA A 75 -13.63 5.11 12.75
#